data_b3dcaae89787e2a76e76a66b2520c8d3
#
_entry.id   b3dcaae89787e2a76e76a66b2520c8d3
#
_cell.length_a   1.000
_cell.length_b   1.000
_cell.length_c   1.000
_cell.angle_alpha   90.00
_cell.angle_beta   90.00
_cell.angle_gamma   90.00
#
_symmetry.space_group_name_H-M   'P 1'
#
loop_
_entity.id
_entity.type
_entity.pdbx_description
1 polymer ?
#
loop_
_entity_poly.entity_id
_entity_poly.type
_entity_poly.pdbx_seq_one_letter_code
_entity_poly.pdbx_strand_id
1 'polypeptide(L)'
;YIKKALENHLLQLLDEGLEWVIFSGQLGVETWAAELVINLKADYPKLKYALITPFLDQEKNWNDPKKEKYQEICAKADFQTSVTKKPYEGPWQFIEKNKFIIRNSDGMLIIYDEENEGSPKFMKELALKYAENHDYQIISISADDLQLIAEEEQQNNWAE
;
A
#
# COMPACT_ATOMS: atom_id res chain seq x y z
N TYR A 1 -14.69 -6.06 0.28
CA TYR A 1 -14.36 -6.02 1.72
C TYR A 1 -12.93 -5.53 1.98
N ILE A 2 -12.00 -5.75 1.04
CA ILE A 2 -10.62 -5.24 1.15
C ILE A 2 -10.62 -3.71 1.25
N LYS A 3 -11.42 -3.04 0.43
CA LYS A 3 -11.52 -1.56 0.46
C LYS A 3 -12.02 -1.06 1.81
N LYS A 4 -12.98 -1.74 2.40
CA LYS A 4 -13.54 -1.38 3.71
C LYS A 4 -12.51 -1.58 4.81
N ALA A 5 -11.74 -2.67 4.78
CA ALA A 5 -10.67 -2.92 5.73
C ALA A 5 -9.58 -1.85 5.63
N LEU A 6 -9.17 -1.49 4.41
CA LEU A 6 -8.20 -0.42 4.18
C LEU A 6 -8.67 0.91 4.74
N GLU A 7 -9.93 1.27 4.46
CA GLU A 7 -10.52 2.51 4.94
C GLU A 7 -10.51 2.57 6.48
N ASN A 8 -10.96 1.49 7.13
CA ASN A 8 -11.00 1.43 8.59
C ASN A 8 -9.61 1.63 9.20
N HIS A 9 -8.59 0.96 8.65
CA HIS A 9 -7.22 1.09 9.15
C HIS A 9 -6.64 2.48 8.88
N LEU A 10 -6.88 3.05 7.70
CA LEU A 10 -6.40 4.39 7.38
C LEU A 10 -7.02 5.45 8.28
N LEU A 11 -8.32 5.36 8.54
CA LEU A 11 -9.01 6.30 9.45
C LEU A 11 -8.45 6.21 10.87
N GLN A 12 -8.18 5.00 11.35
CA GLN A 12 -7.55 4.80 12.65
C GLN A 12 -6.15 5.40 12.69
N LEU A 13 -5.34 5.16 11.66
CA LEU A 13 -3.99 5.72 11.58
C LEU A 13 -4.00 7.24 11.48
N LEU A 14 -4.99 7.82 10.80
CA LEU A 14 -5.17 9.28 10.74
C LEU A 14 -5.46 9.86 12.13
N ASP A 15 -6.26 9.18 12.95
CA ASP A 15 -6.50 9.56 14.33
C ASP A 15 -5.22 9.50 15.17
N GLU A 16 -4.29 8.62 14.81
CA GLU A 16 -2.99 8.46 15.47
C GLU A 16 -1.90 9.39 14.92
N GLY A 17 -2.23 10.22 13.93
CA GLY A 17 -1.32 11.23 13.39
C GLY A 17 -0.64 10.88 12.08
N LEU A 18 -1.20 9.96 11.30
CA LEU A 18 -0.69 9.62 9.97
C LEU A 18 -0.59 10.86 9.08
N GLU A 19 0.56 11.08 8.47
CA GLU A 19 0.81 12.21 7.55
C GLU A 19 1.09 11.73 6.13
N TRP A 20 1.87 10.67 5.95
CA TRP A 20 2.30 10.16 4.65
C TRP A 20 1.96 8.69 4.48
N VAL A 21 1.46 8.34 3.29
CA VAL A 21 1.31 6.96 2.84
C VAL A 21 2.25 6.73 1.66
N ILE A 22 2.96 5.61 1.66
CA ILE A 22 3.92 5.27 0.60
C ILE A 22 3.39 4.09 -0.21
N PHE A 23 3.41 4.24 -1.53
CA PHE A 23 3.04 3.20 -2.48
C PHE A 23 4.21 2.91 -3.42
N SER A 24 4.30 1.68 -3.91
CA SER A 24 5.30 1.29 -4.91
C SER A 24 4.83 1.42 -6.35
N GLY A 25 3.54 1.72 -6.54
CA GLY A 25 2.95 1.83 -7.88
C GLY A 25 2.56 0.49 -8.48
N GLN A 26 2.57 -0.60 -7.71
CA GLN A 26 2.10 -1.90 -8.15
C GLN A 26 0.57 -1.87 -8.27
N LEU A 27 0.04 -2.59 -9.26
CA LEU A 27 -1.41 -2.67 -9.46
C LEU A 27 -2.08 -3.59 -8.44
N GLY A 28 -3.39 -3.46 -8.30
CA GLY A 28 -4.20 -4.24 -7.38
C GLY A 28 -4.55 -3.48 -6.12
N VAL A 29 -4.23 -4.02 -4.95
CA VAL A 29 -4.58 -3.43 -3.64
C VAL A 29 -4.06 -2.00 -3.49
N GLU A 30 -2.83 -1.73 -3.94
CA GLU A 30 -2.26 -0.38 -3.87
C GLU A 30 -3.07 0.63 -4.68
N THR A 31 -3.64 0.24 -5.80
CA THR A 31 -4.48 1.12 -6.61
C THR A 31 -5.71 1.56 -5.81
N TRP A 32 -6.37 0.61 -5.13
CA TRP A 32 -7.52 0.91 -4.28
C TRP A 32 -7.13 1.81 -3.10
N ALA A 33 -5.99 1.51 -2.49
CA ALA A 33 -5.49 2.32 -1.37
C ALA A 33 -5.14 3.74 -1.81
N ALA A 34 -4.53 3.91 -2.97
CA ALA A 34 -4.20 5.22 -3.51
C ALA A 34 -5.45 6.04 -3.82
N GLU A 35 -6.46 5.44 -4.41
CA GLU A 35 -7.75 6.09 -4.67
C GLU A 35 -8.41 6.54 -3.36
N LEU A 36 -8.36 5.67 -2.36
CA LEU A 36 -8.91 5.99 -1.04
C LEU A 36 -8.19 7.17 -0.38
N VAL A 37 -6.85 7.20 -0.45
CA VAL A 37 -6.06 8.31 0.06
C VAL A 37 -6.41 9.62 -0.67
N ILE A 38 -6.56 9.57 -1.99
CA ILE A 38 -6.95 10.73 -2.78
C ILE A 38 -8.31 11.28 -2.30
N ASN A 39 -9.28 10.38 -2.05
CA ASN A 39 -10.58 10.78 -1.55
C ASN A 39 -10.53 11.34 -0.13
N LEU A 40 -9.72 10.74 0.74
CA LEU A 40 -9.57 11.19 2.13
C LEU A 40 -8.89 12.55 2.26
N LYS A 41 -8.12 12.97 1.27
CA LYS A 41 -7.47 14.30 1.29
C LYS A 41 -8.47 15.45 1.40
N ALA A 42 -9.69 15.28 0.92
CA ALA A 42 -10.72 16.30 1.01
C ALA A 42 -11.06 16.63 2.47
N ASP A 43 -11.13 15.62 3.33
CA ASP A 43 -11.42 15.76 4.76
C ASP A 43 -10.15 15.87 5.62
N TYR A 44 -9.02 15.42 5.10
CA TYR A 44 -7.73 15.43 5.79
C TYR A 44 -6.67 16.12 4.91
N PRO A 45 -6.68 17.46 4.83
CA PRO A 45 -5.84 18.21 3.88
C PRO A 45 -4.34 18.03 4.08
N LYS A 46 -3.90 17.58 5.25
CA LYS A 46 -2.47 17.35 5.53
C LYS A 46 -2.00 15.98 5.09
N LEU A 47 -2.93 15.08 4.74
CA LEU A 47 -2.57 13.74 4.26
C LEU A 47 -1.91 13.83 2.89
N LYS A 48 -0.77 13.14 2.75
CA LYS A 48 0.02 13.11 1.51
C LYS A 48 0.37 11.68 1.15
N TYR A 49 0.66 11.45 -0.11
CA TYR A 49 1.20 10.15 -0.50
C TYR A 49 2.37 10.28 -1.46
N ALA A 50 3.25 9.29 -1.39
CA ALA A 50 4.45 9.20 -2.22
C ALA A 50 4.43 7.92 -3.04
N LEU A 51 4.95 8.00 -4.27
CA LEU A 51 5.22 6.83 -5.10
C LEU A 51 6.72 6.57 -5.12
N ILE A 52 7.12 5.40 -4.64
CA ILE A 52 8.51 4.96 -4.60
C ILE A 52 8.61 3.71 -5.47
N THR A 53 9.05 3.87 -6.69
CA THR A 53 9.08 2.79 -7.69
C THR A 53 10.44 2.09 -7.71
N PRO A 54 10.48 0.79 -8.10
CA PRO A 54 11.75 0.06 -8.11
C PRO A 54 12.68 0.48 -9.25
N PHE A 55 12.12 0.81 -10.42
CA PHE A 55 12.88 1.18 -11.60
C PHE A 55 12.07 2.14 -12.47
N LEU A 56 12.74 2.73 -13.46
CA LEU A 56 12.10 3.67 -14.39
C LEU A 56 11.15 2.94 -15.32
N ASP A 57 10.05 3.62 -15.68
CA ASP A 57 9.08 3.17 -16.69
C ASP A 57 8.51 1.78 -16.39
N GLN A 58 8.19 1.49 -15.12
CA GLN A 58 7.65 0.18 -14.76
C GLN A 58 6.34 -0.16 -15.48
N GLU A 59 5.58 0.84 -15.92
CA GLU A 59 4.31 0.68 -16.63
C GLU A 59 4.45 0.45 -18.14
N LYS A 60 5.67 0.43 -18.66
CA LYS A 60 5.96 0.41 -20.08
C LYS A 60 5.21 -0.66 -20.86
N ASN A 61 5.11 -1.87 -20.31
CA ASN A 61 4.48 -3.01 -20.97
C ASN A 61 3.06 -3.30 -20.49
N TRP A 62 2.46 -2.40 -19.70
CA TRP A 62 1.09 -2.57 -19.23
C TRP A 62 0.09 -2.21 -20.32
N ASN A 63 -1.15 -2.74 -20.24
CA ASN A 63 -2.21 -2.35 -21.15
C ASN A 63 -2.66 -0.90 -20.88
N ASP A 64 -3.35 -0.30 -21.85
CA ASP A 64 -3.71 1.12 -21.79
C ASP A 64 -4.57 1.50 -20.58
N PRO A 65 -5.62 0.76 -20.20
CA PRO A 65 -6.39 1.10 -18.99
C PRO A 65 -5.54 1.13 -17.71
N LYS A 66 -4.62 0.20 -17.55
CA LYS A 66 -3.72 0.15 -16.40
C LYS A 66 -2.73 1.30 -16.39
N LYS A 67 -2.18 1.66 -17.57
CA LYS A 67 -1.29 2.81 -17.71
C LYS A 67 -1.99 4.10 -17.35
N GLU A 68 -3.21 4.30 -17.83
CA GLU A 68 -4.00 5.50 -17.55
C GLU A 68 -4.25 5.66 -16.06
N LYS A 69 -4.60 4.57 -15.39
CA LYS A 69 -4.83 4.56 -13.95
C LYS A 69 -3.55 4.90 -13.18
N TYR A 70 -2.45 4.29 -13.55
CA TYR A 70 -1.15 4.57 -12.98
C TYR A 70 -0.75 6.02 -13.16
N GLN A 71 -0.91 6.56 -14.37
CA GLN A 71 -0.57 7.95 -14.67
C GLN A 71 -1.42 8.93 -13.84
N GLU A 72 -2.69 8.62 -13.63
CA GLU A 72 -3.58 9.42 -12.79
C GLU A 72 -3.09 9.45 -11.34
N ILE A 73 -2.70 8.30 -10.81
CA ILE A 73 -2.16 8.18 -9.45
C ILE A 73 -0.83 8.95 -9.34
N CYS A 74 0.04 8.83 -10.34
CA CYS A 74 1.31 9.57 -10.38
C CYS A 74 1.09 11.08 -10.41
N ALA A 75 0.13 11.54 -11.20
CA ALA A 75 -0.14 12.97 -11.36
C ALA A 75 -0.62 13.63 -10.05
N LYS A 76 -1.28 12.87 -9.20
CA LYS A 76 -1.80 13.37 -7.92
C LYS A 76 -0.90 13.12 -6.73
N ALA A 77 0.25 12.44 -6.93
CA ALA A 77 1.19 12.15 -5.86
C ALA A 77 1.88 13.44 -5.39
N ASP A 78 2.10 13.53 -4.09
CA ASP A 78 2.82 14.65 -3.49
C ASP A 78 4.34 14.51 -3.68
N PHE A 79 4.82 13.29 -3.84
CA PHE A 79 6.23 12.98 -4.11
C PHE A 79 6.33 11.71 -4.93
N GLN A 80 7.31 11.66 -5.83
CA GLN A 80 7.56 10.48 -6.66
C GLN A 80 9.05 10.34 -6.95
N THR A 81 9.56 9.12 -6.81
CA THR A 81 10.94 8.80 -7.19
C THR A 81 11.08 7.32 -7.57
N SER A 82 12.14 7.00 -8.29
CA SER A 82 12.57 5.63 -8.58
C SER A 82 13.82 5.32 -7.75
N VAL A 83 13.82 4.21 -7.04
CA VAL A 83 14.93 3.86 -6.14
C VAL A 83 16.23 3.64 -6.90
N THR A 84 16.19 2.84 -7.97
CA THR A 84 17.42 2.51 -8.73
C THR A 84 17.74 3.53 -9.82
N LYS A 85 16.76 4.32 -10.26
CA LYS A 85 16.88 5.31 -11.34
C LYS A 85 17.42 4.71 -12.64
N LYS A 86 17.10 3.45 -12.87
CA LYS A 86 17.49 2.67 -14.04
C LYS A 86 16.28 1.96 -14.64
N PRO A 87 16.28 1.60 -15.92
CA PRO A 87 15.29 0.68 -16.45
C PRO A 87 15.42 -0.69 -15.78
N TYR A 88 14.46 -1.57 -16.03
CA TYR A 88 14.47 -2.89 -15.40
C TYR A 88 15.73 -3.68 -15.78
N GLU A 89 16.45 -4.14 -14.78
CA GLU A 89 17.66 -4.95 -14.94
C GLU A 89 17.54 -6.32 -14.26
N GLY A 90 16.69 -6.44 -13.23
CA GLY A 90 16.52 -7.71 -12.53
C GLY A 90 15.70 -7.58 -11.25
N PRO A 91 15.40 -8.73 -10.61
CA PRO A 91 14.59 -8.77 -9.39
C PRO A 91 15.19 -8.01 -8.20
N TRP A 92 16.49 -7.79 -8.19
CA TRP A 92 17.18 -7.07 -7.12
C TRP A 92 16.63 -5.65 -6.94
N GLN A 93 16.07 -5.06 -7.99
CA GLN A 93 15.51 -3.72 -7.94
C GLN A 93 14.26 -3.65 -7.04
N PHE A 94 13.44 -4.69 -7.03
CA PHE A 94 12.31 -4.80 -6.12
C PHE A 94 12.78 -4.92 -4.66
N ILE A 95 13.84 -5.67 -4.42
CA ILE A 95 14.41 -5.82 -3.07
C ILE A 95 14.93 -4.49 -2.57
N GLU A 96 15.66 -3.76 -3.39
CA GLU A 96 16.18 -2.43 -3.04
C GLU A 96 15.04 -1.44 -2.75
N LYS A 97 13.98 -1.47 -3.56
CA LYS A 97 12.79 -0.64 -3.33
C LYS A 97 12.15 -0.97 -1.99
N ASN A 98 11.97 -2.26 -1.68
CA ASN A 98 11.36 -2.69 -0.43
C ASN A 98 12.18 -2.23 0.79
N LYS A 99 13.49 -2.37 0.73
CA LYS A 99 14.39 -1.91 1.80
C LYS A 99 14.30 -0.40 1.98
N PHE A 100 14.27 0.34 0.89
CA PHE A 100 14.16 1.80 0.92
C PHE A 100 12.85 2.24 1.59
N ILE A 101 11.73 1.65 1.20
CA ILE A 101 10.42 1.97 1.77
C ILE A 101 10.40 1.68 3.27
N ILE A 102 10.88 0.52 3.69
CA ILE A 102 10.90 0.13 5.10
C ILE A 102 11.75 1.09 5.92
N ARG A 103 12.95 1.46 5.44
CA ARG A 103 13.84 2.37 6.14
C ARG A 103 13.31 3.80 6.24
N ASN A 104 12.40 4.18 5.36
CA ASN A 104 11.86 5.54 5.27
C ASN A 104 10.39 5.61 5.72
N SER A 105 9.93 4.64 6.48
CA SER A 105 8.58 4.62 7.02
C SER A 105 8.61 4.19 8.48
N ASP A 106 7.54 4.50 9.21
CA ASP A 106 7.38 4.15 10.62
C ASP A 106 6.60 2.85 10.82
N GLY A 107 5.99 2.35 9.79
CA GLY A 107 5.21 1.13 9.84
C GLY A 107 4.70 0.70 8.48
N MET A 108 3.99 -0.40 8.46
CA MET A 108 3.49 -1.04 7.24
C MET A 108 2.07 -1.56 7.47
N LEU A 109 1.21 -1.31 6.48
CA LEU A 109 -0.10 -1.95 6.40
C LEU A 109 -0.05 -2.92 5.22
N ILE A 110 -0.27 -4.20 5.48
CA ILE A 110 -0.14 -5.25 4.47
C ILE A 110 -1.35 -6.18 4.48
N ILE A 111 -1.83 -6.52 3.29
CA ILE A 111 -2.84 -7.55 3.12
C ILE A 111 -2.09 -8.83 2.79
N TYR A 112 -2.20 -9.80 3.69
CA TYR A 112 -1.43 -11.03 3.62
C TYR A 112 -2.33 -12.24 3.70
N ASP A 113 -2.17 -13.14 2.73
CA ASP A 113 -2.82 -14.44 2.70
C ASP A 113 -1.74 -15.52 2.75
N GLU A 114 -1.72 -16.29 3.82
CA GLU A 114 -0.72 -17.34 4.04
C GLU A 114 -0.83 -18.48 3.00
N GLU A 115 -2.02 -18.66 2.41
CA GLU A 115 -2.24 -19.68 1.40
C GLU A 115 -1.73 -19.25 0.01
N ASN A 116 -1.64 -17.94 -0.23
CA ASN A 116 -1.18 -17.36 -1.50
C ASN A 116 0.16 -16.64 -1.29
N GLU A 117 1.24 -17.39 -1.37
CA GLU A 117 2.59 -16.85 -1.22
C GLU A 117 2.95 -15.97 -2.42
N GLY A 118 3.67 -14.88 -2.15
CA GLY A 118 4.11 -13.96 -3.19
C GLY A 118 4.79 -12.73 -2.61
N SER A 119 4.77 -11.62 -3.36
CA SER A 119 5.41 -10.37 -2.95
C SER A 119 5.08 -9.90 -1.55
N PRO A 120 3.81 -9.97 -1.07
CA PRO A 120 3.48 -9.57 0.30
C PRO A 120 4.21 -10.39 1.37
N LYS A 121 4.42 -11.68 1.15
CA LYS A 121 5.16 -12.54 2.08
C LYS A 121 6.59 -12.06 2.27
N PHE A 122 7.31 -11.82 1.16
CA PHE A 122 8.70 -11.36 1.21
C PHE A 122 8.83 -9.99 1.85
N MET A 123 7.91 -9.09 1.53
CA MET A 123 7.87 -7.75 2.12
C MET A 123 7.64 -7.84 3.63
N LYS A 124 6.71 -8.67 4.08
CA LYS A 124 6.41 -8.88 5.49
C LYS A 124 7.60 -9.46 6.24
N GLU A 125 8.27 -10.47 5.68
CA GLU A 125 9.47 -11.07 6.28
C GLU A 125 10.58 -10.03 6.47
N LEU A 126 10.80 -9.20 5.46
CA LEU A 126 11.79 -8.13 5.51
C LEU A 126 11.46 -7.09 6.59
N ALA A 127 10.17 -6.73 6.70
CA ALA A 127 9.69 -5.79 7.71
C ALA A 127 9.83 -6.36 9.12
N LEU A 128 9.52 -7.64 9.32
CA LEU A 128 9.65 -8.31 10.61
C LEU A 128 11.12 -8.32 11.07
N LYS A 129 12.04 -8.58 10.15
CA LYS A 129 13.47 -8.56 10.45
C LYS A 129 13.94 -7.16 10.86
N TYR A 130 13.47 -6.14 10.14
CA TYR A 130 13.78 -4.74 10.47
C TYR A 130 13.23 -4.36 11.86
N ALA A 131 12.03 -4.82 12.19
CA ALA A 131 11.37 -4.54 13.46
C ALA A 131 12.08 -5.16 14.67
N GLU A 132 12.95 -6.16 14.48
CA GLU A 132 13.74 -6.74 15.58
C GLU A 132 14.66 -5.70 16.24
N ASN A 133 15.13 -4.70 15.48
CA ASN A 133 16.07 -3.68 15.94
C ASN A 133 15.54 -2.24 15.84
N HIS A 134 14.29 -2.08 15.43
CA HIS A 134 13.69 -0.75 15.21
C HIS A 134 12.25 -0.75 15.71
N ASP A 135 11.77 0.41 16.12
CA ASP A 135 10.36 0.62 16.46
C ASP A 135 9.56 0.73 15.15
N TYR A 136 9.05 -0.39 14.68
CA TYR A 136 8.37 -0.48 13.40
C TYR A 136 7.07 -1.26 13.54
N GLN A 137 5.94 -0.60 13.29
CA GLN A 137 4.62 -1.20 13.41
C GLN A 137 4.24 -1.96 12.14
N ILE A 138 3.82 -3.20 12.27
CA ILE A 138 3.33 -4.01 11.16
C ILE A 138 1.87 -4.36 11.40
N ILE A 139 0.98 -3.87 10.53
CA ILE A 139 -0.44 -4.17 10.58
C ILE A 139 -0.75 -5.11 9.41
N SER A 140 -1.17 -6.33 9.74
CA SER A 140 -1.58 -7.32 8.74
C SER A 140 -3.09 -7.43 8.70
N ILE A 141 -3.66 -7.35 7.49
CA ILE A 141 -5.06 -7.64 7.26
C ILE A 141 -5.13 -9.07 6.73
N SER A 142 -5.69 -9.97 7.53
CA SER A 142 -5.79 -11.39 7.21
C SER A 142 -7.13 -11.73 6.53
N ALA A 143 -7.24 -12.95 6.02
CA ALA A 143 -8.51 -13.47 5.51
C ALA A 143 -9.59 -13.49 6.61
N ASP A 144 -9.20 -13.78 7.86
CA ASP A 144 -10.13 -13.77 8.99
C ASP A 144 -10.67 -12.36 9.27
N ASP A 145 -9.84 -11.33 9.17
CA ASP A 145 -10.26 -9.94 9.32
C ASP A 145 -11.30 -9.55 8.26
N LEU A 146 -11.09 -9.99 7.03
CA LEU A 146 -12.02 -9.75 5.93
C LEU A 146 -13.35 -10.48 6.14
N GLN A 147 -13.31 -11.68 6.70
CA GLN A 147 -14.49 -12.45 7.02
C GLN A 147 -15.35 -11.75 8.08
N LEU A 148 -14.72 -11.21 9.12
CA LEU A 148 -15.42 -10.45 10.16
C LEU A 148 -16.13 -9.22 9.60
N ILE A 149 -15.49 -8.49 8.68
CA ILE A 149 -16.11 -7.33 8.02
C ILE A 149 -17.31 -7.75 7.19
N ALA A 150 -17.20 -8.88 6.47
CA ALA A 150 -18.30 -9.41 5.68
C ALA A 150 -19.50 -9.77 6.57
N GLU A 151 -19.26 -10.38 7.72
CA GLU A 151 -20.30 -10.74 8.69
C GLU A 151 -20.97 -9.50 9.28
N GLU A 152 -20.21 -8.48 9.66
CA GLU A 152 -20.74 -7.22 10.16
C GLU A 152 -21.64 -6.53 9.13
N GLU A 153 -21.24 -6.48 7.86
CA GLU A 153 -22.04 -5.90 6.80
C GLU A 153 -23.34 -6.67 6.57
N GLN A 154 -23.32 -8.00 6.65
CA GLN A 154 -24.52 -8.83 6.55
C GLN A 154 -25.47 -8.52 7.71
N GLN A 155 -24.99 -8.44 8.94
CA GLN A 155 -25.79 -8.09 10.10
C GLN A 155 -26.42 -6.71 9.96
N ASN A 156 -25.68 -5.72 9.49
CA ASN A 156 -26.19 -4.36 9.27
C ASN A 156 -27.31 -4.36 8.22
N ASN A 157 -27.15 -5.11 7.15
CA ASN A 157 -28.16 -5.23 6.10
C ASN A 157 -29.44 -5.92 6.61
N TRP A 158 -29.32 -6.83 7.55
CA TRP A 158 -30.46 -7.53 8.15
C TRP A 158 -31.20 -6.69 9.19
N ALA A 159 -30.53 -5.72 9.81
CA ALA A 159 -31.12 -4.83 10.82
C ALA A 159 -31.94 -3.71 10.21
N GLU A 160 -31.78 -3.46 8.92
CA GLU A 160 -32.57 -2.48 8.17
C GLU A 160 -33.83 -3.14 7.62
#